data_235939f4c9643bdaae24216ace562983
#
_entry.id   235939f4c9643bdaae24216ace562983
#
_cell.length_a   1.000
_cell.length_b   1.000
_cell.length_c   1.000
_cell.angle_alpha   90.00
_cell.angle_beta   90.00
_cell.angle_gamma   90.00
#
_symmetry.space_group_name_H-M   'P 1'
#
loop_
_entity.id
_entity.type
_entity.pdbx_description
1 polymer ?
#
loop_
_entity_poly.entity_id
_entity_poly.type
_entity_poly.pdbx_seq_one_letter_code
_entity_poly.pdbx_strand_id
1 'polypeptide(L)'
;MSSLGNLANTGLVNYISFCFLFFVLKFRYYPENGLTWMVAFVVLSFVIQLIINIYLTSLPELCGQADFNIAIYATIVPWMAIFVLFSVSLSIFPGWLRLFSNTFGSSAAYMYGLKETMDKIFTVENRTDAERDQTNFQLLKALDSLYSDRDTLIQELDISDVFFNEKGEIVWKSFTGTLKMLLLTAEIEQSTLKDLYYCILLKDNVAFFVWFMLIGILSVLVSTNTLMNEGCSTKKGGAFDIIFNRT
;
A
#
# COMPACT_ATOMS: atom_id res chain seq x y z
N MET A 1 -1.05 -33.38 -13.58
CA MET A 1 -1.46 -32.40 -12.57
C MET A 1 -0.32 -31.53 -12.05
N SER A 2 0.93 -31.97 -12.02
CA SER A 2 2.09 -31.20 -11.52
C SER A 2 2.50 -30.01 -12.40
N SER A 3 2.33 -30.07 -13.71
CA SER A 3 2.72 -28.99 -14.64
C SER A 3 1.81 -27.75 -14.57
N LEU A 4 0.49 -27.94 -14.44
CA LEU A 4 -0.49 -26.86 -14.32
C LEU A 4 -0.33 -26.04 -13.02
N GLY A 5 0.01 -26.72 -11.91
CA GLY A 5 0.34 -26.03 -10.66
C GLY A 5 1.58 -25.13 -10.78
N ASN A 6 2.57 -25.54 -11.55
CA ASN A 6 3.77 -24.74 -11.80
C ASN A 6 3.48 -23.49 -12.64
N LEU A 7 2.53 -23.52 -13.57
CA LEU A 7 2.12 -22.38 -14.38
C LEU A 7 1.47 -21.28 -13.52
N ALA A 8 0.52 -21.67 -12.66
CA ALA A 8 -0.12 -20.74 -11.74
C ALA A 8 0.90 -20.09 -10.78
N ASN A 9 1.83 -20.89 -10.25
CA ASN A 9 2.89 -20.40 -9.38
C ASN A 9 3.82 -19.40 -10.07
N THR A 10 4.15 -19.61 -11.36
CA THR A 10 5.01 -18.70 -12.11
C THR A 10 4.40 -17.30 -12.20
N GLY A 11 3.12 -17.19 -12.57
CA GLY A 11 2.42 -15.89 -12.63
C GLY A 11 2.41 -15.20 -11.26
N LEU A 12 2.13 -15.97 -10.23
CA LEU A 12 1.99 -15.45 -8.86
C LEU A 12 3.33 -14.96 -8.29
N VAL A 13 4.41 -15.74 -8.46
CA VAL A 13 5.76 -15.36 -8.01
C VAL A 13 6.24 -14.10 -8.73
N ASN A 14 6.03 -14.00 -10.04
CA ASN A 14 6.39 -12.80 -10.80
C ASN A 14 5.63 -11.58 -10.33
N TYR A 15 4.32 -11.70 -10.08
CA TYR A 15 3.51 -10.58 -9.58
C TYR A 15 3.97 -10.13 -8.19
N ILE A 16 4.15 -11.06 -7.24
CA ILE A 16 4.60 -10.74 -5.88
C ILE A 16 5.98 -10.06 -5.91
N SER A 17 6.91 -10.58 -6.71
CA SER A 17 8.25 -10.01 -6.86
C SER A 17 8.20 -8.60 -7.44
N PHE A 18 7.37 -8.37 -8.47
CA PHE A 18 7.16 -7.05 -9.05
C PHE A 18 6.54 -6.08 -8.04
N CYS A 19 5.49 -6.50 -7.34
CA CYS A 19 4.81 -5.70 -6.32
C CYS A 19 5.79 -5.27 -5.23
N PHE A 20 6.57 -6.20 -4.69
CA PHE A 20 7.58 -5.91 -3.68
C PHE A 20 8.63 -4.92 -4.19
N LEU A 21 9.22 -5.17 -5.36
CA LEU A 21 10.23 -4.29 -5.94
C LEU A 21 9.69 -2.89 -6.20
N PHE A 22 8.48 -2.79 -6.75
CA PHE A 22 7.84 -1.51 -7.04
C PHE A 22 7.64 -0.67 -5.76
N PHE A 23 7.12 -1.28 -4.70
CA PHE A 23 6.88 -0.55 -3.44
C PHE A 23 8.16 -0.18 -2.71
N VAL A 24 9.22 -0.99 -2.77
CA VAL A 24 10.54 -0.64 -2.26
C VAL A 24 11.11 0.56 -3.01
N LEU A 25 11.09 0.53 -4.34
CA LEU A 25 11.55 1.65 -5.17
C LEU A 25 10.71 2.91 -4.95
N LYS A 26 9.38 2.76 -4.89
CA LYS A 26 8.47 3.87 -4.59
C LYS A 26 8.82 4.52 -3.25
N PHE A 27 8.95 3.75 -2.17
CA PHE A 27 9.30 4.28 -0.86
C PHE A 27 10.66 5.01 -0.87
N ARG A 28 11.62 4.51 -1.65
CA ARG A 28 12.96 5.10 -1.73
C ARG A 28 13.02 6.39 -2.53
N TYR A 29 12.29 6.49 -3.65
CA TYR A 29 12.42 7.59 -4.61
C TYR A 29 11.22 8.52 -4.67
N TYR A 30 10.02 8.01 -4.40
CA TYR A 30 8.75 8.74 -4.47
C TYR A 30 7.89 8.41 -3.25
N PRO A 31 8.34 8.78 -2.05
CA PRO A 31 7.69 8.36 -0.82
C PRO A 31 6.25 8.88 -0.71
N GLU A 32 5.90 9.99 -1.34
CA GLU A 32 4.57 10.57 -1.28
C GLU A 32 3.52 9.70 -1.97
N ASN A 33 2.33 9.65 -1.36
CA ASN A 33 1.20 8.88 -1.91
C ASN A 33 0.38 9.77 -2.85
N GLY A 34 0.69 9.73 -4.14
CA GLY A 34 -0.02 10.46 -5.18
C GLY A 34 -0.78 9.54 -6.15
N LEU A 35 -1.78 10.08 -6.84
CA LEU A 35 -2.55 9.35 -7.86
C LEU A 35 -1.65 8.80 -8.97
N THR A 36 -0.60 9.54 -9.33
CA THR A 36 0.31 9.19 -10.43
C THR A 36 1.00 7.85 -10.20
N TRP A 37 1.49 7.58 -8.98
CA TRP A 37 2.16 6.31 -8.70
C TRP A 37 1.16 5.13 -8.71
N MET A 38 -0.07 5.37 -8.23
CA MET A 38 -1.12 4.34 -8.26
C MET A 38 -1.48 3.98 -9.69
N VAL A 39 -1.69 4.97 -10.57
CA VAL A 39 -1.95 4.74 -11.99
C VAL A 39 -0.78 4.02 -12.65
N ALA A 40 0.46 4.45 -12.39
CA ALA A 40 1.65 3.79 -12.92
C ALA A 40 1.74 2.32 -12.47
N PHE A 41 1.47 2.03 -11.21
CA PHE A 41 1.45 0.66 -10.69
C PHE A 41 0.40 -0.21 -11.40
N VAL A 42 -0.84 0.30 -11.53
CA VAL A 42 -1.94 -0.42 -12.19
C VAL A 42 -1.58 -0.74 -13.64
N VAL A 43 -1.09 0.26 -14.39
CA VAL A 43 -0.72 0.06 -15.80
C VAL A 43 0.46 -0.91 -15.97
N LEU A 44 1.52 -0.76 -15.17
CA LEU A 44 2.68 -1.65 -15.24
C LEU A 44 2.31 -3.08 -14.86
N SER A 45 1.52 -3.26 -13.80
CA SER A 45 1.04 -4.57 -13.38
C SER A 45 0.23 -5.26 -14.48
N PHE A 46 -0.68 -4.51 -15.15
CA PHE A 46 -1.46 -5.00 -16.28
C PHE A 46 -0.57 -5.48 -17.43
N VAL A 47 0.41 -4.65 -17.84
CA VAL A 47 1.32 -4.97 -18.94
C VAL A 47 2.16 -6.21 -18.60
N ILE A 48 2.69 -6.29 -17.39
CA ILE A 48 3.48 -7.46 -16.95
C ILE A 48 2.60 -8.72 -16.97
N GLN A 49 1.37 -8.66 -16.45
CA GLN A 49 0.47 -9.80 -16.46
C GLN A 49 0.11 -10.24 -17.89
N LEU A 50 -0.11 -9.29 -18.79
CA LEU A 50 -0.37 -9.59 -20.20
C LEU A 50 0.81 -10.32 -20.86
N ILE A 51 2.04 -9.84 -20.64
CA ILE A 51 3.26 -10.50 -21.13
C ILE A 51 3.38 -11.92 -20.58
N ILE A 52 3.12 -12.10 -19.28
CA ILE A 52 3.16 -13.43 -18.64
C ILE A 52 2.10 -14.34 -19.28
N ASN A 53 0.88 -13.87 -19.50
CA ASN A 53 -0.18 -14.68 -20.11
C ASN A 53 0.14 -15.05 -21.56
N ILE A 54 0.73 -14.16 -22.35
CA ILE A 54 1.20 -14.45 -23.70
C ILE A 54 2.30 -15.54 -23.66
N TYR A 55 3.23 -15.41 -22.72
CA TYR A 55 4.27 -16.42 -22.52
C TYR A 55 3.66 -17.77 -22.10
N LEU A 56 2.71 -17.79 -21.20
CA LEU A 56 2.05 -19.02 -20.74
C LEU A 56 1.31 -19.73 -21.88
N THR A 57 0.65 -18.99 -22.79
CA THR A 57 0.00 -19.60 -23.96
C THR A 57 1.01 -20.24 -24.91
N SER A 58 2.24 -19.76 -24.98
CA SER A 58 3.28 -20.32 -25.84
C SER A 58 3.82 -21.67 -25.35
N LEU A 59 3.55 -22.03 -24.10
CA LEU A 59 4.03 -23.30 -23.54
C LEU A 59 3.28 -24.50 -24.13
N PRO A 60 3.98 -25.64 -24.36
CA PRO A 60 3.39 -26.86 -24.95
C PRO A 60 2.21 -27.41 -24.13
N GLU A 61 2.23 -27.19 -22.83
CA GLU A 61 1.19 -27.65 -21.88
C GLU A 61 -0.15 -26.94 -22.08
N LEU A 62 -0.13 -25.70 -22.64
CA LEU A 62 -1.33 -24.93 -22.96
C LEU A 62 -1.63 -24.96 -24.46
N CYS A 63 -1.10 -24.01 -25.22
CA CYS A 63 -1.41 -23.84 -26.63
C CYS A 63 -0.27 -24.24 -27.56
N GLY A 64 0.97 -24.31 -27.05
CA GLY A 64 2.18 -24.59 -27.83
C GLY A 64 2.60 -23.47 -28.78
N GLN A 65 1.84 -22.37 -28.83
CA GLN A 65 2.12 -21.14 -29.58
C GLN A 65 1.47 -19.95 -28.87
N ALA A 66 2.03 -18.76 -29.09
CA ALA A 66 1.48 -17.53 -28.49
C ALA A 66 0.09 -17.25 -29.03
N ASP A 67 -0.92 -17.29 -28.15
CA ASP A 67 -2.31 -16.94 -28.47
C ASP A 67 -2.69 -15.63 -27.80
N PHE A 68 -2.60 -14.55 -28.59
CA PHE A 68 -2.84 -13.20 -28.10
C PHE A 68 -4.29 -12.98 -27.70
N ASN A 69 -5.26 -13.59 -28.39
CA ASN A 69 -6.68 -13.36 -28.13
C ASN A 69 -7.06 -13.88 -26.74
N ILE A 70 -6.66 -15.09 -26.43
CA ILE A 70 -6.96 -15.70 -25.13
C ILE A 70 -6.15 -15.04 -24.01
N ALA A 71 -4.88 -14.68 -24.26
CA ALA A 71 -4.05 -13.98 -23.29
C ALA A 71 -4.64 -12.59 -22.93
N ILE A 72 -5.12 -11.83 -23.92
CA ILE A 72 -5.79 -10.54 -23.71
C ILE A 72 -7.08 -10.73 -22.93
N TYR A 73 -7.94 -11.66 -23.31
CA TYR A 73 -9.19 -11.94 -22.62
C TYR A 73 -8.96 -12.34 -21.17
N ALA A 74 -8.08 -13.31 -20.94
CA ALA A 74 -7.73 -13.79 -19.60
C ALA A 74 -7.06 -12.72 -18.72
N THR A 75 -6.48 -11.66 -19.32
CA THR A 75 -5.92 -10.54 -18.59
C THR A 75 -6.97 -9.47 -18.32
N ILE A 76 -7.66 -8.98 -19.33
CA ILE A 76 -8.57 -7.82 -19.22
C ILE A 76 -9.71 -8.12 -18.22
N VAL A 77 -10.35 -9.27 -18.32
CA VAL A 77 -11.55 -9.56 -17.52
C VAL A 77 -11.25 -9.54 -16.01
N PRO A 78 -10.25 -10.29 -15.48
CA PRO A 78 -9.92 -10.24 -14.05
C PRO A 78 -9.37 -8.88 -13.61
N TRP A 79 -8.57 -8.21 -14.44
CA TRP A 79 -8.00 -6.90 -14.09
C TRP A 79 -9.07 -5.83 -14.00
N MET A 80 -10.04 -5.79 -14.91
CA MET A 80 -11.14 -4.83 -14.84
C MET A 80 -12.11 -5.16 -13.70
N ALA A 81 -12.49 -6.42 -13.55
CA ALA A 81 -13.50 -6.84 -12.58
C ALA A 81 -12.97 -6.86 -11.13
N ILE A 82 -11.69 -7.09 -10.92
CA ILE A 82 -11.10 -7.22 -9.59
C ILE A 82 -10.15 -6.06 -9.34
N PHE A 83 -9.04 -6.00 -10.09
CA PHE A 83 -7.95 -5.09 -9.78
C PHE A 83 -8.36 -3.61 -9.89
N VAL A 84 -8.94 -3.20 -11.02
CA VAL A 84 -9.38 -1.81 -11.22
C VAL A 84 -10.53 -1.47 -10.30
N LEU A 85 -11.54 -2.35 -10.16
CA LEU A 85 -12.69 -2.11 -9.29
C LEU A 85 -12.25 -1.87 -7.83
N PHE A 86 -11.42 -2.74 -7.27
CA PHE A 86 -10.94 -2.58 -5.90
C PHE A 86 -9.97 -1.40 -5.73
N SER A 87 -9.19 -1.06 -6.77
CA SER A 87 -8.35 0.16 -6.75
C SER A 87 -9.19 1.43 -6.73
N VAL A 88 -10.25 1.49 -7.53
CA VAL A 88 -11.21 2.62 -7.53
C VAL A 88 -11.96 2.68 -6.20
N SER A 89 -12.39 1.52 -5.69
CA SER A 89 -13.07 1.45 -4.38
C SER A 89 -12.21 2.00 -3.25
N LEU A 90 -10.89 1.76 -3.28
CA LEU A 90 -9.97 2.34 -2.31
C LEU A 90 -9.93 3.87 -2.37
N SER A 91 -10.04 4.45 -3.58
CA SER A 91 -10.10 5.90 -3.76
C SER A 91 -11.40 6.52 -3.21
N ILE A 92 -12.50 5.76 -3.25
CA ILE A 92 -13.80 6.19 -2.73
C ILE A 92 -13.88 5.97 -1.21
N PHE A 93 -13.32 4.87 -0.71
CA PHE A 93 -13.35 4.45 0.68
C PHE A 93 -11.93 4.31 1.28
N PRO A 94 -11.21 5.42 1.48
CA PRO A 94 -9.83 5.37 1.98
C PRO A 94 -9.71 4.74 3.38
N GLY A 95 -10.80 4.71 4.14
CA GLY A 95 -10.85 4.05 5.45
C GLY A 95 -10.55 2.54 5.42
N TRP A 96 -10.71 1.87 4.28
CA TRP A 96 -10.32 0.45 4.15
C TRP A 96 -8.81 0.24 4.29
N LEU A 97 -8.02 1.22 3.91
CA LEU A 97 -6.58 1.16 4.05
C LEU A 97 -6.13 1.20 5.52
N ARG A 98 -6.91 1.86 6.40
CA ARG A 98 -6.57 1.98 7.83
C ARG A 98 -6.42 0.63 8.53
N LEU A 99 -7.18 -0.38 8.10
CA LEU A 99 -7.04 -1.74 8.65
C LEU A 99 -5.61 -2.25 8.45
N PHE A 100 -5.06 -2.11 7.24
CA PHE A 100 -3.71 -2.57 6.92
C PHE A 100 -2.64 -1.63 7.46
N SER A 101 -2.91 -0.32 7.48
CA SER A 101 -2.04 0.69 8.07
C SER A 101 -1.86 0.43 9.56
N ASN A 102 -2.94 0.22 10.31
CA ASN A 102 -2.90 0.02 11.75
C ASN A 102 -2.45 -1.38 12.20
N THR A 103 -2.35 -2.34 11.29
CA THR A 103 -1.83 -3.68 11.56
C THR A 103 -0.41 -3.84 11.01
N PHE A 104 -0.30 -4.19 9.74
CA PHE A 104 0.99 -4.43 9.07
C PHE A 104 1.87 -3.18 8.99
N GLY A 105 1.24 -2.03 8.67
CA GLY A 105 1.94 -0.76 8.57
C GLY A 105 2.53 -0.32 9.89
N SER A 106 1.76 -0.36 10.99
CA SER A 106 2.26 -0.04 12.33
C SER A 106 3.39 -0.98 12.75
N SER A 107 3.25 -2.29 12.51
CA SER A 107 4.32 -3.25 12.80
C SER A 107 5.61 -2.92 12.08
N ALA A 108 5.55 -2.58 10.79
CA ALA A 108 6.71 -2.17 10.01
C ALA A 108 7.33 -0.84 10.52
N ALA A 109 6.49 0.14 10.88
CA ALA A 109 6.96 1.40 11.44
C ALA A 109 7.64 1.21 12.82
N TYR A 110 7.13 0.32 13.66
CA TYR A 110 7.79 -0.05 14.91
C TYR A 110 9.18 -0.67 14.68
N MET A 111 9.31 -1.55 13.70
CA MET A 111 10.61 -2.14 13.33
C MET A 111 11.58 -1.08 12.75
N TYR A 112 11.06 -0.03 12.14
CA TYR A 112 11.85 1.06 11.56
C TYR A 112 12.33 2.10 12.60
N GLY A 113 11.79 2.08 13.84
CA GLY A 113 12.20 2.98 14.92
C GLY A 113 11.11 3.94 15.42
N LEU A 114 9.84 3.69 15.08
CA LEU A 114 8.72 4.53 15.53
C LEU A 114 8.67 4.67 17.05
N LYS A 115 8.95 3.58 17.79
CA LYS A 115 8.96 3.60 19.25
C LYS A 115 10.01 4.59 19.79
N GLU A 116 11.24 4.50 19.27
CA GLU A 116 12.34 5.37 19.69
C GLU A 116 12.06 6.84 19.35
N THR A 117 11.47 7.09 18.19
CA THR A 117 11.05 8.43 17.77
C THR A 117 9.97 9.00 18.69
N MET A 118 8.96 8.18 19.03
CA MET A 118 7.91 8.59 19.97
C MET A 118 8.48 8.81 21.39
N ASP A 119 9.38 7.95 21.84
CA ASP A 119 10.04 8.12 23.13
C ASP A 119 10.82 9.45 23.17
N LYS A 120 11.53 9.86 22.11
CA LYS A 120 12.18 11.16 22.01
C LYS A 120 11.21 12.35 22.09
N ILE A 121 10.05 12.24 21.43
CA ILE A 121 9.02 13.28 21.44
C ILE A 121 8.41 13.45 22.84
N PHE A 122 8.22 12.36 23.57
CA PHE A 122 7.59 12.35 24.89
C PHE A 122 8.57 12.32 26.05
N THR A 123 9.91 12.43 25.82
CA THR A 123 10.90 12.30 26.89
C THR A 123 10.89 13.47 27.87
N VAL A 124 11.36 13.14 29.03
CA VAL A 124 11.28 13.76 30.35
C VAL A 124 11.96 15.12 30.47
N GLU A 125 12.84 15.53 29.55
CA GLU A 125 13.50 16.86 29.64
C GLU A 125 12.52 18.02 29.57
N ASN A 126 11.42 17.82 28.89
CA ASN A 126 10.32 18.79 28.85
C ASN A 126 9.40 18.74 30.09
N ARG A 127 9.56 17.75 30.97
CA ARG A 127 8.78 17.63 32.22
C ARG A 127 9.31 18.54 33.34
N THR A 128 10.60 18.73 33.45
CA THR A 128 11.21 19.46 34.56
C THR A 128 10.88 20.95 34.59
N ASP A 129 10.70 21.57 33.45
CA ASP A 129 10.30 22.98 33.37
C ASP A 129 8.78 23.19 33.54
N ALA A 130 7.98 22.21 33.13
CA ALA A 130 6.52 22.23 33.29
C ALA A 130 6.07 21.90 34.73
N GLU A 131 6.83 21.15 35.50
CA GLU A 131 6.55 20.87 36.92
C GLU A 131 6.69 22.09 37.81
N ARG A 132 7.40 23.13 37.36
CA ARG A 132 7.61 24.37 38.11
C ARG A 132 6.42 25.33 38.09
N ASP A 133 5.46 25.13 37.18
CA ASP A 133 4.33 26.05 37.04
C ASP A 133 3.00 25.30 37.23
N GLN A 134 2.23 25.69 38.24
CA GLN A 134 0.94 25.05 38.56
C GLN A 134 -0.08 25.03 37.41
N THR A 135 0.08 25.94 36.46
CA THR A 135 -0.76 26.04 35.26
C THR A 135 -0.52 24.84 34.31
N ASN A 136 0.62 24.19 34.39
CA ASN A 136 1.03 23.11 33.52
C ASN A 136 0.68 21.71 34.07
N PHE A 137 0.17 21.58 35.32
CA PHE A 137 -0.17 20.30 35.92
C PHE A 137 -1.29 19.55 35.16
N GLN A 138 -2.28 20.25 34.63
CA GLN A 138 -3.32 19.61 33.79
C GLN A 138 -2.76 19.17 32.42
N LEU A 139 -1.82 19.94 31.88
CA LEU A 139 -1.11 19.59 30.66
C LEU A 139 -0.26 18.32 30.85
N LEU A 140 0.48 18.24 31.97
CA LEU A 140 1.27 17.05 32.32
C LEU A 140 0.41 15.81 32.50
N LYS A 141 -0.76 15.95 33.13
CA LYS A 141 -1.71 14.84 33.30
C LYS A 141 -2.28 14.37 31.95
N ALA A 142 -2.58 15.31 31.05
CA ALA A 142 -3.02 14.99 29.69
C ALA A 142 -1.89 14.32 28.88
N LEU A 143 -0.64 14.75 29.08
CA LEU A 143 0.57 14.12 28.53
C LEU A 143 0.74 12.68 29.00
N ASP A 144 0.62 12.44 30.29
CA ASP A 144 0.72 11.09 30.85
C ASP A 144 -0.39 10.18 30.33
N SER A 145 -1.59 10.72 30.12
CA SER A 145 -2.70 9.99 29.48
C SER A 145 -2.40 9.64 28.03
N LEU A 146 -1.86 10.58 27.25
CA LEU A 146 -1.46 10.35 25.85
C LEU A 146 -0.27 9.41 25.74
N TYR A 147 0.70 9.51 26.64
CA TYR A 147 1.86 8.61 26.69
C TYR A 147 1.47 7.18 27.08
N SER A 148 0.48 7.03 27.98
CA SER A 148 -0.06 5.71 28.34
C SER A 148 -0.85 5.05 27.20
N ASP A 149 -1.43 5.85 26.30
CA ASP A 149 -2.22 5.38 25.14
C ASP A 149 -1.57 5.76 23.79
N ARG A 150 -0.24 5.72 23.76
CA ARG A 150 0.55 6.06 22.56
C ARG A 150 0.20 5.21 21.32
N ASP A 151 -0.26 3.97 21.55
CA ASP A 151 -0.63 3.08 20.45
C ASP A 151 -1.88 3.60 19.74
N THR A 152 -2.87 4.10 20.45
CA THR A 152 -4.03 4.78 19.86
C THR A 152 -3.60 6.04 19.11
N LEU A 153 -2.71 6.83 19.68
CA LEU A 153 -2.18 8.02 19.02
C LEU A 153 -1.49 7.68 17.68
N ILE A 154 -0.64 6.63 17.67
CA ILE A 154 0.04 6.17 16.44
C ILE A 154 -0.96 5.70 15.38
N GLN A 155 -2.06 5.09 15.80
CA GLN A 155 -3.12 4.66 14.88
C GLN A 155 -3.88 5.83 14.26
N GLU A 156 -3.99 6.95 14.96
CA GLU A 156 -4.64 8.17 14.46
C GLU A 156 -3.76 9.03 13.57
N LEU A 157 -2.42 8.88 13.63
CA LEU A 157 -1.51 9.63 12.79
C LEU A 157 -1.65 9.23 11.32
N ASP A 158 -1.95 10.22 10.47
CA ASP A 158 -2.12 10.08 9.02
C ASP A 158 -1.17 11.02 8.29
N ILE A 159 -0.61 10.56 7.17
CA ILE A 159 0.29 11.35 6.34
C ILE A 159 -0.40 12.57 5.71
N SER A 160 -1.71 12.51 5.48
CA SER A 160 -2.51 13.61 4.94
C SER A 160 -2.57 14.85 5.84
N ASP A 161 -2.24 14.66 7.11
CA ASP A 161 -2.20 15.73 8.09
C ASP A 161 -0.86 16.47 8.13
N VAL A 162 0.14 16.00 7.41
CA VAL A 162 1.47 16.59 7.34
C VAL A 162 1.53 17.60 6.19
N PHE A 163 2.11 18.76 6.44
CA PHE A 163 2.49 19.71 5.39
C PHE A 163 3.86 20.33 5.68
N PHE A 164 4.48 20.83 4.64
CA PHE A 164 5.74 21.55 4.75
C PHE A 164 5.44 23.06 4.69
N ASN A 165 5.96 23.82 5.65
CA ASN A 165 5.86 25.27 5.62
C ASN A 165 6.82 25.87 4.56
N GLU A 166 6.77 27.20 4.38
CA GLU A 166 7.63 27.91 3.42
C GLU A 166 9.14 27.72 3.68
N LYS A 167 9.53 27.33 4.90
CA LYS A 167 10.92 27.05 5.28
C LYS A 167 11.29 25.58 5.07
N GLY A 168 10.37 24.74 4.60
CA GLY A 168 10.58 23.31 4.45
C GLY A 168 10.51 22.53 5.77
N GLU A 169 9.98 23.13 6.84
CA GLU A 169 9.79 22.47 8.13
C GLU A 169 8.47 21.69 8.14
N ILE A 170 8.48 20.54 8.81
CA ILE A 170 7.32 19.67 8.93
C ILE A 170 6.35 20.23 9.96
N VAL A 171 5.09 20.34 9.55
CA VAL A 171 3.99 20.79 10.41
C VAL A 171 2.84 19.80 10.29
N TRP A 172 2.29 19.39 11.44
CA TRP A 172 1.15 18.48 11.51
C TRP A 172 -0.16 19.24 11.73
N LYS A 173 -1.13 19.10 10.84
CA LYS A 173 -2.44 19.78 10.94
C LYS A 173 -3.31 19.22 12.05
N SER A 174 -3.30 17.89 12.21
CA SER A 174 -4.16 17.19 13.16
C SER A 174 -3.71 17.29 14.60
N PHE A 175 -2.53 17.81 14.86
CA PHE A 175 -2.14 18.19 16.22
C PHE A 175 -2.92 19.40 16.69
N THR A 176 -4.26 19.35 16.55
CA THR A 176 -5.17 20.30 17.14
C THR A 176 -5.46 19.91 18.59
N GLY A 177 -5.44 20.86 19.52
CA GLY A 177 -5.68 20.60 20.93
C GLY A 177 -4.41 20.30 21.74
N THR A 178 -4.48 19.31 22.63
CA THR A 178 -3.44 19.05 23.63
C THR A 178 -2.09 18.70 23.02
N LEU A 179 -2.07 17.91 21.95
CA LEU A 179 -0.83 17.50 21.29
C LEU A 179 -0.16 18.66 20.53
N LYS A 180 -0.93 19.55 19.91
CA LYS A 180 -0.40 20.76 19.28
C LYS A 180 0.24 21.70 20.32
N MET A 181 -0.39 21.84 21.46
CA MET A 181 0.13 22.66 22.56
C MET A 181 1.43 22.07 23.12
N LEU A 182 1.52 20.74 23.20
CA LEU A 182 2.68 19.97 23.57
C LEU A 182 3.86 20.17 22.62
N LEU A 183 3.61 20.03 21.32
CA LEU A 183 4.62 20.17 20.28
C LEU A 183 5.06 21.63 20.08
N LEU A 184 4.21 22.61 20.46
CA LEU A 184 4.55 24.04 20.42
C LEU A 184 5.33 24.51 21.65
N THR A 185 5.12 23.86 22.81
CA THR A 185 5.84 24.18 24.06
C THR A 185 7.16 23.43 24.21
N ALA A 186 7.26 22.26 23.59
CA ALA A 186 8.51 21.52 23.46
C ALA A 186 9.18 21.96 22.16
N GLU A 187 10.39 22.48 22.22
CA GLU A 187 11.27 22.69 21.07
C GLU A 187 11.69 21.33 20.50
N ILE A 188 10.73 20.61 19.88
CA ILE A 188 11.03 19.32 19.24
C ILE A 188 11.90 19.60 18.05
N GLU A 189 13.05 18.95 18.04
CA GLU A 189 13.99 19.06 16.94
C GLU A 189 13.36 18.60 15.63
N GLN A 190 13.48 19.40 14.56
CA GLN A 190 12.94 19.09 13.22
C GLN A 190 13.42 17.74 12.67
N SER A 191 14.59 17.27 13.10
CA SER A 191 15.11 15.92 12.81
C SER A 191 14.15 14.83 13.33
N THR A 192 13.69 14.96 14.58
CA THR A 192 12.78 14.00 15.22
C THR A 192 11.38 14.00 14.54
N LEU A 193 10.87 15.18 14.17
CA LEU A 193 9.63 15.30 13.41
C LEU A 193 9.76 14.67 12.01
N LYS A 194 10.94 14.78 11.40
CA LYS A 194 11.24 14.14 10.11
C LYS A 194 11.29 12.61 10.24
N ASP A 195 11.89 12.10 11.30
CA ASP A 195 11.91 10.65 11.57
C ASP A 195 10.48 10.13 11.78
N LEU A 196 9.65 10.85 12.55
CA LEU A 196 8.24 10.51 12.69
C LEU A 196 7.51 10.49 11.34
N TYR A 197 7.72 11.51 10.53
CA TYR A 197 7.14 11.58 9.18
C TYR A 197 7.48 10.34 8.35
N TYR A 198 8.76 9.92 8.32
CA TYR A 198 9.16 8.73 7.59
C TYR A 198 8.56 7.44 8.16
N CYS A 199 8.39 7.34 9.47
CA CYS A 199 7.71 6.19 10.10
C CYS A 199 6.24 6.10 9.66
N ILE A 200 5.51 7.22 9.65
CA ILE A 200 4.10 7.26 9.21
C ILE A 200 4.00 7.00 7.70
N LEU A 201 4.91 7.56 6.93
CA LEU A 201 4.99 7.31 5.49
C LEU A 201 5.24 5.83 5.18
N LEU A 202 6.12 5.16 5.94
CA LEU A 202 6.34 3.71 5.83
C LEU A 202 5.08 2.93 6.19
N LYS A 203 4.40 3.31 7.29
CA LYS A 203 3.13 2.73 7.72
C LYS A 203 2.12 2.70 6.57
N ASP A 204 1.92 3.83 5.89
CA ASP A 204 0.97 3.94 4.78
C ASP A 204 1.45 3.19 3.53
N ASN A 205 2.74 3.25 3.20
CA ASN A 205 3.28 2.50 2.07
C ASN A 205 3.13 0.98 2.22
N VAL A 206 3.33 0.47 3.43
CA VAL A 206 3.11 -0.96 3.73
C VAL A 206 1.63 -1.32 3.61
N ALA A 207 0.73 -0.45 4.03
CA ALA A 207 -0.70 -0.67 3.88
C ALA A 207 -1.11 -0.76 2.40
N PHE A 208 -0.64 0.15 1.55
CA PHE A 208 -0.85 0.08 0.10
C PHE A 208 -0.22 -1.16 -0.52
N PHE A 209 1.00 -1.52 -0.11
CA PHE A 209 1.64 -2.75 -0.57
C PHE A 209 0.78 -3.99 -0.27
N VAL A 210 0.30 -4.14 0.97
CA VAL A 210 -0.53 -5.29 1.35
C VAL A 210 -1.85 -5.30 0.57
N TRP A 211 -2.50 -4.15 0.43
CA TRP A 211 -3.73 -4.02 -0.36
C TRP A 211 -3.53 -4.47 -1.80
N PHE A 212 -2.56 -3.88 -2.50
CA PHE A 212 -2.31 -4.20 -3.91
C PHE A 212 -1.77 -5.63 -4.10
N MET A 213 -1.01 -6.14 -3.15
CA MET A 213 -0.58 -7.53 -3.16
C MET A 213 -1.79 -8.48 -3.11
N LEU A 214 -2.75 -8.25 -2.22
CA LEU A 214 -3.93 -9.12 -2.07
C LEU A 214 -4.83 -9.08 -3.30
N ILE A 215 -5.21 -7.90 -3.79
CA ILE A 215 -6.09 -7.80 -4.97
C ILE A 215 -5.40 -8.31 -6.23
N GLY A 216 -4.09 -8.12 -6.36
CA GLY A 216 -3.33 -8.62 -7.48
C GLY A 216 -3.14 -10.13 -7.47
N ILE A 217 -2.87 -10.74 -6.32
CA ILE A 217 -2.85 -12.20 -6.18
C ILE A 217 -4.19 -12.79 -6.65
N LEU A 218 -5.31 -12.22 -6.20
CA LEU A 218 -6.63 -12.67 -6.63
C LEU A 218 -6.82 -12.50 -8.14
N SER A 219 -6.43 -11.36 -8.70
CA SER A 219 -6.53 -11.09 -10.15
C SER A 219 -5.68 -12.06 -10.96
N VAL A 220 -4.43 -12.34 -10.54
CA VAL A 220 -3.52 -13.28 -11.20
C VAL A 220 -4.08 -14.71 -11.16
N LEU A 221 -4.60 -15.14 -10.00
CA LEU A 221 -5.18 -16.49 -9.86
C LEU A 221 -6.41 -16.66 -10.77
N VAL A 222 -7.31 -15.68 -10.81
CA VAL A 222 -8.48 -15.72 -11.70
C VAL A 222 -8.03 -15.67 -13.16
N SER A 223 -7.06 -14.83 -13.50
CA SER A 223 -6.48 -14.73 -14.85
C SER A 223 -5.90 -16.06 -15.31
N THR A 224 -5.08 -16.69 -14.50
CA THR A 224 -4.47 -18.00 -14.84
C THR A 224 -5.53 -19.10 -14.94
N ASN A 225 -6.51 -19.10 -14.05
CA ASN A 225 -7.62 -20.07 -14.10
C ASN A 225 -8.46 -19.87 -15.38
N THR A 226 -8.74 -18.64 -15.78
CA THR A 226 -9.43 -18.33 -17.05
C THR A 226 -8.63 -18.85 -18.23
N LEU A 227 -7.32 -18.60 -18.24
CA LEU A 227 -6.42 -19.06 -19.30
C LEU A 227 -6.44 -20.60 -19.44
N MET A 228 -6.48 -21.32 -18.32
CA MET A 228 -6.51 -22.80 -18.32
C MET A 228 -7.85 -23.38 -18.77
N ASN A 229 -8.96 -22.69 -18.48
CA ASN A 229 -10.31 -23.20 -18.73
C ASN A 229 -10.84 -22.89 -20.14
N GLU A 230 -10.49 -21.74 -20.73
CA GLU A 230 -11.02 -21.31 -22.03
C GLU A 230 -10.48 -22.16 -23.20
N GLY A 231 -9.28 -22.71 -23.06
CA GLY A 231 -8.61 -23.46 -24.13
C GLY A 231 -8.12 -22.55 -25.26
N CYS A 232 -7.37 -23.09 -26.21
CA CYS A 232 -6.72 -22.32 -27.26
C CYS A 232 -7.67 -22.01 -28.41
N SER A 233 -7.58 -20.80 -28.98
CA SER A 233 -8.40 -20.33 -30.10
C SER A 233 -8.24 -21.19 -31.35
N THR A 234 -7.07 -21.81 -31.54
CA THR A 234 -6.81 -22.76 -32.63
C THR A 234 -7.60 -24.06 -32.55
N LYS A 235 -8.17 -24.40 -31.35
CA LYS A 235 -8.96 -25.60 -31.13
C LYS A 235 -10.49 -25.37 -31.07
N LYS A 236 -10.92 -24.13 -30.87
CA LYS A 236 -12.34 -23.76 -30.80
C LYS A 236 -12.44 -22.39 -31.45
N GLY A 237 -13.00 -22.21 -32.63
CA GLY A 237 -13.17 -20.89 -33.24
C GLY A 237 -13.20 -19.79 -32.19
N GLY A 238 -12.34 -18.78 -32.30
CA GLY A 238 -11.85 -17.94 -31.22
C GLY A 238 -12.90 -17.44 -30.24
N ALA A 239 -12.55 -17.31 -28.95
CA ALA A 239 -13.47 -16.85 -27.90
C ALA A 239 -14.15 -15.50 -28.23
N PHE A 240 -13.53 -14.65 -29.02
CA PHE A 240 -14.13 -13.43 -29.57
C PHE A 240 -15.27 -13.71 -30.57
N ASP A 241 -15.18 -14.77 -31.40
CA ASP A 241 -16.25 -15.16 -32.33
C ASP A 241 -17.50 -15.65 -31.57
N ILE A 242 -17.33 -16.21 -30.39
CA ILE A 242 -18.47 -16.65 -29.56
C ILE A 242 -19.25 -15.47 -28.98
N ILE A 243 -18.57 -14.36 -28.68
CA ILE A 243 -19.20 -13.18 -28.07
C ILE A 243 -19.89 -12.32 -29.14
N PHE A 244 -19.33 -12.22 -30.33
CA PHE A 244 -19.83 -11.31 -31.37
C PHE A 244 -20.66 -11.98 -32.47
N ASN A 245 -20.62 -13.32 -32.65
CA ASN A 245 -21.41 -14.05 -33.62
C ASN A 245 -22.66 -14.76 -33.07
N ARG A 246 -23.10 -14.40 -31.87
CA ARG A 246 -24.41 -14.81 -31.33
C ARG A 246 -25.49 -13.78 -31.64
N THR A 247 -25.59 -13.35 -32.90
CA THR A 247 -26.78 -12.66 -33.44
C THR A 247 -27.34 -13.44 -34.57
#